data_c87894e80f8fadb1d705f33d8303bc5c
#
_entry.id   c87894e80f8fadb1d705f33d8303bc5c
#
_cell.length_a   1.000
_cell.length_b   1.000
_cell.length_c   1.000
_cell.angle_alpha   90.00
_cell.angle_beta   90.00
_cell.angle_gamma   90.00
#
_symmetry.space_group_name_H-M   'P 1'
#
loop_
_entity.id
_entity.type
_entity.pdbx_description
1 polymer ?
#
loop_
_entity_poly.entity_id
_entity_poly.type
_entity_poly.pdbx_seq_one_letter_code
_entity_poly.pdbx_strand_id
1 'polypeptide(L)'
;VSTYLFWIYHEEIEGEMDFGGDNDIRAFIEECKDVGLDVVIRIGPWAHGECRNGGFPDWLLKKDYKLRDNNEEYLAIVKKRYQSIYNEVKGLFYKDGGNIIAVQIENEFVDNAEHLAKLKEIAVECGFIAPIYTVTGWNSASGAKIPVDEVVPVFGGYCEAPWENHMNRLSPSPHYFFNRMRNDSAIGTDLIAKTQSDGWHLPYERYPFATCELGGGIEVTHHRRPIIKPMDIYAVSLVKLGDGNNLVGYYMYHGGTNKIGELSTFNETKATGYPNDYPILSYDFQAPLSEYGEVREQYGLLNMLHMFVNDFGEEFAPMIAVDSGNTVAADDTNSLRYGMRTNGKSGFVFVNHYQRLTELADIENAVISAENVEFPPIDVKGEVSFFMPFNMKMGDSVLECATAQPLCKCGETYFFAEIPNIKAKYKFSKGSANIVTVPFENAKYMRKLNGTVYIGGGCNLYEENGQIHSVEDGEYICQKWNGSEFETLKIGQSAKQSNVEITGVENAPFEPKYKEELCIGGERKLTWKKINVDGRYGFAEIDYVGDVAQIYADGELVADDYYYGKTWRVPCKLLYGKECYMVISEMKEDFYKEF
;
A
#
# COMPACT_ATOMS: atom_id res chain seq x y z
N VAL A 1 -6.59 -4.25 8.62
CA VAL A 1 -6.96 -3.17 7.67
C VAL A 1 -6.87 -1.83 8.39
N SER A 2 -6.37 -0.80 7.70
CA SER A 2 -6.42 0.59 8.18
C SER A 2 -7.36 1.39 7.29
N THR A 3 -8.28 2.16 7.87
CA THR A 3 -9.25 2.97 7.14
C THR A 3 -9.38 4.37 7.69
N TYR A 4 -9.60 5.34 6.81
CA TYR A 4 -9.82 6.74 7.17
C TYR A 4 -11.28 7.01 7.56
N LEU A 5 -11.45 7.99 8.43
CA LEU A 5 -12.70 8.71 8.60
C LEU A 5 -12.44 10.17 8.22
N PHE A 6 -12.42 10.45 6.92
CA PHE A 6 -12.25 11.83 6.44
C PHE A 6 -13.39 12.70 6.95
N TRP A 7 -13.07 13.87 7.52
CA TRP A 7 -14.11 14.72 8.11
C TRP A 7 -15.12 15.18 7.06
N ILE A 8 -14.65 15.61 5.89
CA ILE A 8 -15.51 16.09 4.81
C ILE A 8 -16.47 15.00 4.28
N TYR A 9 -16.09 13.69 4.35
CA TYR A 9 -16.96 12.59 3.93
C TYR A 9 -18.15 12.39 4.84
N HIS A 10 -18.00 12.73 6.13
CA HIS A 10 -18.99 12.52 7.15
C HIS A 10 -19.75 13.80 7.56
N GLU A 11 -19.21 14.99 7.25
CA GLU A 11 -19.80 16.27 7.65
C GLU A 11 -19.43 17.37 6.63
N GLU A 12 -19.84 17.18 5.36
CA GLU A 12 -19.63 18.20 4.33
C GLU A 12 -20.37 19.51 4.67
N ILE A 13 -21.57 19.39 5.28
CA ILE A 13 -22.38 20.50 5.78
C ILE A 13 -22.28 20.52 7.30
N GLU A 14 -22.00 21.71 7.89
CA GLU A 14 -21.82 21.87 9.32
C GLU A 14 -23.02 21.38 10.13
N GLY A 15 -22.80 20.41 11.01
CA GLY A 15 -23.83 19.83 11.87
C GLY A 15 -24.60 18.66 11.26
N GLU A 16 -24.41 18.35 10.00
CA GLU A 16 -25.05 17.23 9.29
C GLU A 16 -24.08 16.04 9.19
N MET A 17 -23.97 15.28 10.28
CA MET A 17 -23.08 14.12 10.34
C MET A 17 -23.74 12.91 9.66
N ASP A 18 -23.04 12.30 8.70
CA ASP A 18 -23.49 11.13 7.92
C ASP A 18 -22.60 9.91 8.17
N PHE A 19 -23.20 8.82 8.63
CA PHE A 19 -22.61 7.49 8.76
C PHE A 19 -23.48 6.42 8.05
N GLY A 20 -24.24 6.82 7.03
CA GLY A 20 -25.09 5.90 6.25
C GLY A 20 -24.49 5.50 4.91
N GLY A 21 -25.00 4.43 4.31
CA GLY A 21 -24.56 3.94 3.01
C GLY A 21 -23.06 3.66 2.97
N ASP A 22 -22.34 4.27 2.01
CA ASP A 22 -20.89 4.08 1.86
C ASP A 22 -20.06 4.70 3.00
N ASN A 23 -20.68 5.49 3.89
CA ASN A 23 -20.04 6.05 5.07
C ASN A 23 -20.25 5.20 6.34
N ASP A 24 -20.90 4.03 6.25
CA ASP A 24 -21.20 3.17 7.41
C ASP A 24 -19.93 2.44 7.90
N ILE A 25 -19.20 3.14 8.77
CA ILE A 25 -17.97 2.61 9.38
C ILE A 25 -18.23 1.40 10.27
N ARG A 26 -19.41 1.32 10.91
CA ARG A 26 -19.77 0.16 11.75
C ARG A 26 -19.89 -1.10 10.91
N ALA A 27 -20.68 -1.05 9.82
CA ALA A 27 -20.87 -2.17 8.91
C ALA A 27 -19.51 -2.63 8.33
N PHE A 28 -18.66 -1.68 7.91
CA PHE A 28 -17.32 -2.00 7.42
C PHE A 28 -16.46 -2.76 8.44
N ILE A 29 -16.47 -2.33 9.72
CA ILE A 29 -15.68 -2.98 10.78
C ILE A 29 -16.24 -4.38 11.08
N GLU A 30 -17.56 -4.52 11.09
CA GLU A 30 -18.22 -5.81 11.32
C GLU A 30 -17.94 -6.79 10.18
N GLU A 31 -17.99 -6.36 8.91
CA GLU A 31 -17.58 -7.16 7.76
C GLU A 31 -16.11 -7.59 7.82
N CYS A 32 -15.21 -6.68 8.22
CA CYS A 32 -13.80 -7.03 8.46
C CYS A 32 -13.68 -8.13 9.52
N LYS A 33 -14.45 -8.06 10.59
CA LYS A 33 -14.46 -9.08 11.64
C LYS A 33 -14.93 -10.44 11.13
N ASP A 34 -15.96 -10.46 10.31
CA ASP A 34 -16.54 -11.69 9.76
C ASP A 34 -15.56 -12.44 8.86
N VAL A 35 -14.65 -11.71 8.19
CA VAL A 35 -13.55 -12.29 7.39
C VAL A 35 -12.23 -12.41 8.16
N GLY A 36 -12.23 -12.18 9.48
CA GLY A 36 -11.07 -12.37 10.36
C GLY A 36 -10.00 -11.27 10.26
N LEU A 37 -10.35 -10.07 9.85
CA LEU A 37 -9.44 -8.92 9.75
C LEU A 37 -9.56 -8.01 10.97
N ASP A 38 -8.44 -7.66 11.57
CA ASP A 38 -8.36 -6.58 12.54
C ASP A 38 -8.38 -5.22 11.85
N VAL A 39 -8.89 -4.20 12.57
CA VAL A 39 -9.08 -2.86 12.02
C VAL A 39 -8.32 -1.81 12.84
N VAL A 40 -7.69 -0.89 12.14
CA VAL A 40 -7.18 0.36 12.68
C VAL A 40 -7.99 1.50 12.10
N ILE A 41 -8.60 2.32 12.95
CA ILE A 41 -9.37 3.49 12.51
C ILE A 41 -8.51 4.76 12.58
N ARG A 42 -8.52 5.54 11.50
CA ARG A 42 -7.82 6.82 11.43
C ARG A 42 -8.84 7.96 11.62
N ILE A 43 -8.92 8.47 12.86
CA ILE A 43 -9.98 9.42 13.26
C ILE A 43 -9.67 10.89 12.96
N GLY A 44 -8.49 11.18 12.45
CA GLY A 44 -8.04 12.55 12.18
C GLY A 44 -7.72 13.36 13.45
N PRO A 45 -8.03 14.65 13.52
CA PRO A 45 -8.97 15.40 12.66
C PRO A 45 -8.50 15.68 11.24
N TRP A 46 -7.21 15.93 11.03
CA TRP A 46 -6.55 16.01 9.73
C TRP A 46 -6.13 14.62 9.28
N ALA A 47 -6.30 14.30 8.01
CA ALA A 47 -5.99 12.99 7.46
C ALA A 47 -5.02 13.02 6.27
N HIS A 48 -4.88 14.13 5.55
CA HIS A 48 -4.25 14.25 4.24
C HIS A 48 -4.91 13.30 3.23
N GLY A 49 -4.24 12.22 2.82
CA GLY A 49 -4.80 11.18 1.93
C GLY A 49 -5.22 11.74 0.57
N GLU A 50 -4.51 12.78 0.09
CA GLU A 50 -4.78 13.55 -1.14
C GLU A 50 -6.27 13.94 -1.28
N CYS A 51 -6.89 14.15 -0.12
CA CYS A 51 -8.27 14.57 0.01
C CYS A 51 -8.35 16.11 0.06
N ARG A 52 -9.45 16.66 -0.47
CA ARG A 52 -9.75 18.08 -0.40
C ARG A 52 -9.52 18.63 1.01
N ASN A 53 -8.73 19.72 1.12
CA ASN A 53 -8.37 20.36 2.38
C ASN A 53 -7.75 19.41 3.42
N GLY A 54 -7.11 18.30 2.99
CA GLY A 54 -6.59 17.26 3.88
C GLY A 54 -7.66 16.53 4.67
N GLY A 55 -8.88 16.50 4.13
CA GLY A 55 -10.06 15.90 4.74
C GLY A 55 -10.90 16.87 5.58
N PHE A 56 -10.50 18.13 5.74
CA PHE A 56 -11.33 19.13 6.41
C PHE A 56 -12.48 19.62 5.52
N PRO A 57 -13.70 19.74 6.07
CA PRO A 57 -14.80 20.34 5.31
C PRO A 57 -14.61 21.85 5.13
N ASP A 58 -15.12 22.38 4.02
CA ASP A 58 -14.96 23.81 3.64
C ASP A 58 -15.50 24.78 4.68
N TRP A 59 -16.55 24.40 5.44
CA TRP A 59 -17.10 25.24 6.49
C TRP A 59 -16.13 25.44 7.66
N LEU A 60 -15.29 24.44 7.95
CA LEU A 60 -14.30 24.51 9.02
C LEU A 60 -13.19 25.52 8.70
N LEU A 61 -12.77 25.60 7.43
CA LEU A 61 -11.75 26.56 6.98
C LEU A 61 -12.23 28.01 7.02
N LYS A 62 -13.56 28.23 7.07
CA LYS A 62 -14.16 29.59 7.18
C LYS A 62 -14.23 30.10 8.61
N LYS A 63 -13.85 29.29 9.61
CA LYS A 63 -13.83 29.71 11.01
C LYS A 63 -12.60 30.59 11.30
N ASP A 64 -12.74 31.56 12.17
CA ASP A 64 -11.69 32.50 12.55
C ASP A 64 -10.89 31.98 13.76
N TYR A 65 -10.27 30.81 13.60
CA TYR A 65 -9.32 30.25 14.58
C TYR A 65 -8.31 29.33 13.90
N LYS A 66 -7.17 29.16 14.54
CA LYS A 66 -6.10 28.31 13.99
C LYS A 66 -6.49 26.84 14.09
N LEU A 67 -6.51 26.16 12.95
CA LEU A 67 -6.69 24.72 12.85
C LEU A 67 -5.38 23.98 13.18
N ARG A 68 -5.48 22.69 13.53
CA ARG A 68 -4.35 21.85 13.92
C ARG A 68 -3.50 22.51 15.04
N ASP A 69 -4.18 23.10 16.02
CA ASP A 69 -3.57 23.83 17.16
C ASP A 69 -4.42 23.64 18.42
N ASN A 70 -3.88 24.02 19.58
CA ASN A 70 -4.57 23.96 20.88
C ASN A 70 -5.53 25.14 21.11
N ASN A 71 -6.20 25.60 20.05
CA ASN A 71 -7.29 26.57 20.16
C ASN A 71 -8.53 25.90 20.78
N GLU A 72 -9.13 26.54 21.80
CA GLU A 72 -10.23 25.94 22.58
C GLU A 72 -11.48 25.67 21.73
N GLU A 73 -11.84 26.56 20.81
CA GLU A 73 -12.98 26.42 19.91
C GLU A 73 -12.78 25.28 18.93
N TYR A 74 -11.58 25.17 18.35
CA TYR A 74 -11.23 24.06 17.47
C TYR A 74 -11.26 22.72 18.21
N LEU A 75 -10.64 22.64 19.38
CA LEU A 75 -10.64 21.42 20.18
C LEU A 75 -12.04 20.99 20.63
N ALA A 76 -12.95 21.94 20.89
CA ALA A 76 -14.34 21.64 21.22
C ALA A 76 -15.08 20.97 20.04
N ILE A 77 -14.84 21.44 18.80
CA ILE A 77 -15.43 20.83 17.60
C ILE A 77 -14.80 19.46 17.34
N VAL A 78 -13.48 19.32 17.49
CA VAL A 78 -12.80 18.01 17.38
C VAL A 78 -13.36 17.01 18.39
N LYS A 79 -13.57 17.43 19.64
CA LYS A 79 -14.18 16.58 20.68
C LYS A 79 -15.59 16.12 20.28
N LYS A 80 -16.42 17.02 19.75
CA LYS A 80 -17.77 16.68 19.26
C LYS A 80 -17.71 15.64 18.14
N ARG A 81 -16.78 15.83 17.18
CA ARG A 81 -16.56 14.87 16.09
C ARG A 81 -16.08 13.51 16.62
N TYR A 82 -15.09 13.48 17.49
CA TYR A 82 -14.61 12.23 18.08
C TYR A 82 -15.71 11.50 18.84
N GLN A 83 -16.56 12.23 19.58
CA GLN A 83 -17.71 11.63 20.26
C GLN A 83 -18.70 11.02 19.27
N SER A 84 -18.96 11.66 18.12
CA SER A 84 -19.81 11.11 17.07
C SER A 84 -19.24 9.82 16.50
N ILE A 85 -17.96 9.81 16.14
CA ILE A 85 -17.28 8.60 15.66
C ILE A 85 -17.32 7.49 16.72
N TYR A 86 -17.01 7.81 17.99
CA TYR A 86 -17.04 6.81 19.07
C TYR A 86 -18.43 6.19 19.24
N ASN A 87 -19.50 6.95 19.08
CA ASN A 87 -20.86 6.43 19.18
C ASN A 87 -21.15 5.36 18.13
N GLU A 88 -20.60 5.50 16.92
CA GLU A 88 -20.72 4.50 15.85
C GLU A 88 -19.89 3.24 16.14
N VAL A 89 -18.67 3.40 16.67
CA VAL A 89 -17.73 2.26 16.81
C VAL A 89 -17.67 1.65 18.22
N LYS A 90 -18.45 2.17 19.18
CA LYS A 90 -18.45 1.63 20.54
C LYS A 90 -18.84 0.14 20.56
N GLY A 91 -18.13 -0.64 21.39
CA GLY A 91 -18.32 -2.08 21.50
C GLY A 91 -17.56 -2.90 20.44
N LEU A 92 -16.90 -2.24 19.46
CA LEU A 92 -16.13 -2.92 18.41
C LEU A 92 -14.62 -2.95 18.71
N PHE A 93 -14.18 -2.43 19.84
CA PHE A 93 -12.77 -2.48 20.25
C PHE A 93 -12.37 -3.89 20.71
N TYR A 94 -11.10 -4.24 20.50
CA TYR A 94 -10.54 -5.54 20.89
C TYR A 94 -10.81 -5.87 22.37
N LYS A 95 -10.67 -4.88 23.26
CA LYS A 95 -10.97 -5.02 24.70
C LYS A 95 -12.44 -5.43 24.99
N ASP A 96 -13.35 -5.14 24.06
CA ASP A 96 -14.79 -5.45 24.16
C ASP A 96 -15.17 -6.72 23.36
N GLY A 97 -14.16 -7.44 22.81
CA GLY A 97 -14.36 -8.61 21.94
C GLY A 97 -14.59 -8.27 20.46
N GLY A 98 -14.36 -7.02 20.07
CA GLY A 98 -14.34 -6.57 18.67
C GLY A 98 -12.98 -6.71 18.02
N ASN A 99 -12.80 -6.08 16.88
CA ASN A 99 -11.60 -6.16 16.04
C ASN A 99 -10.90 -4.82 15.80
N ILE A 100 -11.30 -3.73 16.46
CA ILE A 100 -10.52 -2.47 16.45
C ILE A 100 -9.34 -2.64 17.41
N ILE A 101 -8.12 -2.72 16.85
CA ILE A 101 -6.87 -2.97 17.60
C ILE A 101 -6.06 -1.71 17.88
N ALA A 102 -6.23 -0.64 17.11
CA ALA A 102 -5.53 0.63 17.30
C ALA A 102 -6.31 1.81 16.68
N VAL A 103 -5.91 3.02 17.06
CA VAL A 103 -6.48 4.27 16.58
C VAL A 103 -5.35 5.21 16.13
N GLN A 104 -5.48 5.81 14.95
CA GLN A 104 -4.59 6.89 14.53
C GLN A 104 -5.25 8.24 14.80
N ILE A 105 -4.47 9.15 15.41
CA ILE A 105 -4.78 10.58 15.50
C ILE A 105 -3.83 11.36 14.60
N GLU A 106 -4.32 12.42 13.99
CA GLU A 106 -3.56 13.29 13.09
C GLU A 106 -2.85 12.53 11.95
N ASN A 107 -2.20 13.25 11.08
CA ASN A 107 -1.38 12.70 10.01
C ASN A 107 -0.29 13.72 9.65
N GLU A 108 0.96 13.24 9.51
CA GLU A 108 2.07 14.09 9.06
C GLU A 108 2.18 15.42 9.82
N PHE A 109 1.92 15.38 11.12
CA PHE A 109 1.94 16.55 11.98
C PHE A 109 3.34 16.78 12.58
N VAL A 110 3.90 17.96 12.37
CA VAL A 110 5.30 18.23 12.69
C VAL A 110 5.49 19.41 13.64
N ASP A 111 4.48 20.28 13.80
CA ASP A 111 4.66 21.59 14.43
C ASP A 111 4.60 21.57 15.96
N ASN A 112 3.72 20.74 16.54
CA ASN A 112 3.38 20.88 17.95
C ASN A 112 3.08 19.53 18.62
N ALA A 113 4.05 18.98 19.33
CA ALA A 113 3.90 17.72 20.08
C ALA A 113 2.81 17.80 21.17
N GLU A 114 2.60 18.98 21.78
CA GLU A 114 1.57 19.18 22.82
C GLU A 114 0.16 19.06 22.22
N HIS A 115 -0.01 19.42 20.95
CA HIS A 115 -1.29 19.23 20.26
C HIS A 115 -1.63 17.74 20.10
N LEU A 116 -0.65 16.91 19.71
CA LEU A 116 -0.83 15.45 19.63
C LEU A 116 -1.22 14.84 20.99
N ALA A 117 -0.57 15.30 22.07
CA ALA A 117 -0.92 14.87 23.43
C ALA A 117 -2.36 15.27 23.79
N LYS A 118 -2.77 16.50 23.40
CA LYS A 118 -4.13 16.99 23.66
C LYS A 118 -5.19 16.23 22.84
N LEU A 119 -4.91 15.91 21.59
CA LEU A 119 -5.81 15.08 20.78
C LEU A 119 -5.97 13.68 21.36
N LYS A 120 -4.88 13.06 21.84
CA LYS A 120 -4.94 11.78 22.55
C LYS A 120 -5.81 11.88 23.81
N GLU A 121 -5.63 12.92 24.65
CA GLU A 121 -6.45 13.14 25.83
C GLU A 121 -7.94 13.19 25.46
N ILE A 122 -8.30 13.99 24.46
CA ILE A 122 -9.68 14.12 23.97
C ILE A 122 -10.21 12.77 23.43
N ALA A 123 -9.41 12.03 22.67
CA ALA A 123 -9.80 10.72 22.16
C ALA A 123 -10.11 9.74 23.30
N VAL A 124 -9.25 9.68 24.32
CA VAL A 124 -9.45 8.83 25.51
C VAL A 124 -10.69 9.27 26.30
N GLU A 125 -10.90 10.57 26.50
CA GLU A 125 -12.12 11.11 27.13
C GLU A 125 -13.40 10.72 26.37
N CYS A 126 -13.37 10.67 25.05
CA CYS A 126 -14.48 10.21 24.22
C CYS A 126 -14.70 8.68 24.30
N GLY A 127 -13.74 7.91 24.81
CA GLY A 127 -13.85 6.47 25.01
C GLY A 127 -12.96 5.60 24.09
N PHE A 128 -12.09 6.19 23.27
CA PHE A 128 -11.14 5.45 22.43
C PHE A 128 -10.03 4.84 23.30
N ILE A 129 -10.26 3.63 23.78
CA ILE A 129 -9.31 2.90 24.64
C ILE A 129 -8.66 1.78 23.82
N ALA A 130 -7.65 2.13 23.04
CA ALA A 130 -6.79 1.28 22.25
C ALA A 130 -5.41 1.92 22.15
N PRO A 131 -4.36 1.23 21.70
CA PRO A 131 -3.11 1.87 21.32
C PRO A 131 -3.34 3.02 20.33
N ILE A 132 -2.77 4.18 20.63
CA ILE A 132 -2.89 5.37 19.79
C ILE A 132 -1.56 5.61 19.11
N TYR A 133 -1.58 5.73 17.78
CA TYR A 133 -0.41 6.08 17.00
C TYR A 133 -0.63 7.33 16.14
N THR A 134 0.44 7.88 15.61
CA THR A 134 0.43 8.92 14.60
C THR A 134 1.48 8.64 13.54
N VAL A 135 1.17 9.00 12.31
CA VAL A 135 2.15 8.97 11.22
C VAL A 135 3.14 10.10 11.42
N THR A 136 4.41 9.76 11.54
CA THR A 136 5.50 10.72 11.58
C THR A 136 6.76 10.06 11.02
N GLY A 137 7.23 10.56 9.92
CA GLY A 137 8.46 10.09 9.31
C GLY A 137 9.50 11.18 9.22
N TRP A 138 9.15 12.29 9.69
CA TRP A 138 9.76 13.55 9.39
C TRP A 138 10.72 13.99 10.49
N ASN A 139 11.54 13.14 10.92
CA ASN A 139 12.51 13.31 11.99
C ASN A 139 13.11 14.73 12.11
N SER A 140 14.25 14.83 12.72
CA SER A 140 15.01 16.08 12.91
C SER A 140 15.20 16.94 11.64
N ALA A 141 15.12 16.36 10.43
CA ALA A 141 15.29 17.12 9.17
C ALA A 141 14.12 18.08 8.90
N SER A 142 12.91 17.75 9.33
CA SER A 142 11.72 18.61 9.24
C SER A 142 11.27 19.17 10.59
N GLY A 143 11.99 18.86 11.68
CA GLY A 143 11.64 19.34 13.02
C GLY A 143 10.47 18.62 13.67
N ALA A 144 9.97 17.54 13.08
CA ALA A 144 8.84 16.79 13.61
C ALA A 144 9.13 16.26 15.02
N LYS A 145 8.25 16.57 15.96
CA LYS A 145 8.31 16.14 17.35
C LYS A 145 7.01 15.47 17.74
N ILE A 146 7.12 14.41 18.54
CA ILE A 146 5.97 13.75 19.15
C ILE A 146 6.05 13.83 20.67
N PRO A 147 4.93 13.73 21.39
CA PRO A 147 4.94 13.54 22.84
C PRO A 147 5.45 12.13 23.13
N VAL A 148 6.72 12.04 23.53
CA VAL A 148 7.41 10.75 23.78
C VAL A 148 6.65 9.95 24.83
N ASP A 149 6.43 8.65 24.58
CA ASP A 149 5.64 7.70 25.38
C ASP A 149 4.13 7.96 25.42
N GLU A 150 3.65 9.01 24.78
CA GLU A 150 2.20 9.28 24.71
C GLU A 150 1.55 8.67 23.47
N VAL A 151 2.20 8.74 22.31
CA VAL A 151 1.74 8.15 21.06
C VAL A 151 2.83 7.31 20.44
N VAL A 152 2.44 6.27 19.69
CA VAL A 152 3.39 5.43 18.96
C VAL A 152 3.66 6.05 17.59
N PRO A 153 4.92 6.34 17.23
CA PRO A 153 5.25 6.80 15.89
C PRO A 153 5.20 5.61 14.92
N VAL A 154 4.57 5.82 13.78
CA VAL A 154 4.61 4.92 12.63
C VAL A 154 5.16 5.66 11.42
N PHE A 155 5.73 4.93 10.47
CA PHE A 155 6.57 5.51 9.43
C PHE A 155 6.05 5.15 8.03
N GLY A 156 6.59 5.84 7.02
CA GLY A 156 6.37 5.60 5.62
C GLY A 156 7.67 5.36 4.85
N GLY A 157 7.53 4.94 3.60
CA GLY A 157 8.62 4.80 2.66
C GLY A 157 8.10 4.39 1.29
N TYR A 158 8.45 5.16 0.25
CA TYR A 158 7.95 4.96 -1.10
C TYR A 158 9.10 4.73 -2.09
N CYS A 159 8.80 4.08 -3.19
CA CYS A 159 9.74 3.86 -4.28
C CYS A 159 9.91 5.10 -5.17
N GLU A 160 8.95 6.01 -5.15
CA GLU A 160 8.85 7.25 -5.94
C GLU A 160 8.11 8.31 -5.11
N ALA A 161 8.17 9.59 -5.51
CA ALA A 161 7.50 10.69 -4.84
C ALA A 161 6.83 11.63 -5.86
N PRO A 162 5.64 11.29 -6.37
CA PRO A 162 4.96 12.08 -7.41
C PRO A 162 4.45 13.44 -6.93
N TRP A 163 4.42 13.68 -5.62
CA TRP A 163 4.12 15.00 -5.01
C TRP A 163 5.27 16.02 -5.11
N GLU A 164 6.48 15.59 -5.51
CA GLU A 164 7.61 16.53 -5.70
C GLU A 164 7.33 17.56 -6.78
N ASN A 165 7.65 18.82 -6.49
CA ASN A 165 7.28 19.97 -7.34
C ASN A 165 8.04 20.10 -8.65
N HIS A 166 9.06 19.28 -8.91
CA HIS A 166 9.85 19.35 -10.13
C HIS A 166 9.62 18.13 -11.04
N MET A 167 9.90 18.31 -12.34
CA MET A 167 9.68 17.29 -13.36
C MET A 167 10.94 16.48 -13.71
N ASN A 168 12.00 16.62 -12.94
CA ASN A 168 13.20 15.82 -13.15
C ASN A 168 13.02 14.41 -12.57
N ARG A 169 13.76 13.43 -13.11
CA ARG A 169 13.89 12.13 -12.48
C ARG A 169 14.42 12.31 -11.05
N LEU A 170 13.80 11.63 -10.09
CA LEU A 170 14.24 11.64 -8.71
C LEU A 170 15.50 10.77 -8.52
N SER A 171 16.24 11.06 -7.46
CA SER A 171 17.28 10.16 -6.98
C SER A 171 16.65 8.84 -6.55
N PRO A 172 17.40 7.71 -6.64
CA PRO A 172 16.90 6.45 -6.16
C PRO A 172 16.42 6.53 -4.70
N SER A 173 15.28 5.93 -4.42
CA SER A 173 14.75 5.87 -3.06
C SER A 173 15.76 5.21 -2.11
N PRO A 174 15.99 5.77 -0.91
CA PRO A 174 16.89 5.18 0.08
C PRO A 174 16.37 3.85 0.63
N HIS A 175 15.13 3.51 0.34
CA HIS A 175 14.48 2.28 0.81
C HIS A 175 14.86 1.03 0.03
N TYR A 176 15.70 1.15 -1.01
CA TYR A 176 16.34 0.01 -1.69
C TYR A 176 17.65 -0.46 -1.02
N PHE A 177 18.02 0.17 0.10
CA PHE A 177 19.30 -0.08 0.78
C PHE A 177 19.07 -0.50 2.23
N PHE A 178 19.83 -1.52 2.70
CA PHE A 178 19.84 -1.92 4.10
C PHE A 178 20.60 -0.89 4.93
N ASN A 179 19.87 0.07 5.48
CA ASN A 179 20.40 1.21 6.23
C ASN A 179 19.66 1.47 7.53
N ARG A 180 18.70 0.60 7.89
CA ARG A 180 17.82 0.71 9.06
C ARG A 180 17.03 2.02 9.15
N MET A 181 16.87 2.69 8.03
CA MET A 181 16.09 3.92 7.95
C MET A 181 14.60 3.64 8.19
N ARG A 182 14.02 4.32 9.17
CA ARG A 182 12.59 4.15 9.50
C ARG A 182 11.70 5.14 8.77
N ASN A 183 12.18 6.35 8.52
CA ASN A 183 11.43 7.43 7.91
C ASN A 183 11.87 7.71 6.47
N ASP A 184 11.01 8.43 5.75
CA ASP A 184 11.28 8.92 4.40
C ASP A 184 11.34 10.44 4.40
N SER A 185 12.43 11.02 3.96
CA SER A 185 12.61 12.48 3.89
C SER A 185 11.90 13.11 2.69
N ALA A 186 11.38 12.31 1.76
CA ALA A 186 10.61 12.80 0.62
C ALA A 186 9.13 12.99 0.95
N ILE A 187 8.59 12.26 1.95
CA ILE A 187 7.19 12.38 2.35
C ILE A 187 6.94 13.79 2.93
N GLY A 188 5.87 14.44 2.50
CA GLY A 188 5.43 15.74 2.98
C GLY A 188 6.27 16.92 2.46
N THR A 189 7.18 16.72 1.50
CA THR A 189 8.03 17.81 0.97
C THR A 189 7.24 18.89 0.23
N ASP A 190 6.08 18.59 -0.22
CA ASP A 190 5.14 19.49 -0.90
C ASP A 190 4.33 20.37 0.08
N LEU A 191 4.03 19.85 1.28
CA LEU A 191 3.21 20.54 2.29
C LEU A 191 4.02 21.17 3.41
N ILE A 192 5.19 20.62 3.74
CA ILE A 192 5.95 20.99 4.93
C ILE A 192 7.21 21.76 4.53
N ALA A 193 7.28 23.02 4.95
CA ALA A 193 8.49 23.81 4.79
C ALA A 193 9.66 23.18 5.57
N LYS A 194 10.81 23.01 4.90
CA LYS A 194 12.04 22.52 5.56
C LYS A 194 12.43 23.49 6.69
N THR A 195 12.34 23.02 7.92
CA THR A 195 12.81 23.77 9.09
C THR A 195 14.26 23.41 9.40
N GLN A 196 14.98 24.30 10.06
CA GLN A 196 16.31 23.97 10.55
C GLN A 196 16.19 22.95 11.70
N SER A 197 16.98 21.89 11.64
CA SER A 197 17.06 20.92 12.73
C SER A 197 17.57 21.61 14.00
N ASP A 198 16.86 21.43 15.10
CA ASP A 198 17.28 21.85 16.44
C ASP A 198 18.07 20.75 17.18
N GLY A 199 18.42 19.66 16.49
CA GLY A 199 19.16 18.52 17.04
C GLY A 199 18.29 17.51 17.79
N TRP A 200 16.98 17.69 17.83
CA TRP A 200 16.08 16.69 18.42
C TRP A 200 15.99 15.46 17.52
N HIS A 201 16.04 14.29 18.14
CA HIS A 201 15.87 13.01 17.45
C HIS A 201 14.84 12.16 18.17
N LEU A 202 14.01 11.49 17.39
CA LEU A 202 13.07 10.51 17.90
C LEU A 202 13.84 9.34 18.56
N PRO A 203 13.54 8.98 19.83
CA PRO A 203 14.21 7.87 20.50
C PRO A 203 13.71 6.53 19.95
N TYR A 204 14.24 6.13 18.82
CA TYR A 204 13.81 4.92 18.09
C TYR A 204 13.86 3.63 18.92
N GLU A 205 14.79 3.56 19.87
CA GLU A 205 14.94 2.41 20.77
C GLU A 205 13.76 2.19 21.73
N ARG A 206 12.92 3.21 21.90
CA ARG A 206 11.71 3.16 22.75
C ARG A 206 10.48 2.65 22.01
N TYR A 207 10.54 2.51 20.69
CA TYR A 207 9.40 2.19 19.86
C TYR A 207 9.67 1.02 18.92
N PRO A 208 8.68 0.17 18.64
CA PRO A 208 8.80 -0.80 17.56
C PRO A 208 9.03 -0.06 16.24
N PHE A 209 9.74 -0.71 15.32
CA PHE A 209 9.73 -0.25 13.94
C PHE A 209 8.43 -0.73 13.30
N ALA A 210 7.56 0.20 12.97
CA ALA A 210 6.27 -0.05 12.34
C ALA A 210 6.04 0.95 11.20
N THR A 211 5.50 0.49 10.10
CA THR A 211 5.05 1.34 8.99
C THR A 211 3.54 1.29 8.88
N CYS A 212 2.94 2.36 8.40
CA CYS A 212 1.55 2.41 7.96
C CYS A 212 1.43 2.94 6.53
N GLU A 213 2.52 3.47 5.99
CA GLU A 213 2.62 4.04 4.65
C GLU A 213 3.84 3.51 3.90
N LEU A 214 4.07 2.20 3.96
CA LEU A 214 5.00 1.57 3.04
C LEU A 214 4.31 1.46 1.68
N GLY A 215 4.88 2.05 0.63
CA GLY A 215 4.23 2.08 -0.68
C GLY A 215 3.86 0.68 -1.18
N GLY A 216 2.56 0.41 -1.31
CA GLY A 216 2.06 -0.78 -2.01
C GLY A 216 1.95 -0.54 -3.51
N GLY A 217 1.96 0.70 -3.90
CA GLY A 217 2.00 1.28 -5.22
C GLY A 217 2.45 2.72 -5.10
N ILE A 218 2.02 3.57 -6.02
CA ILE A 218 2.17 5.02 -5.96
C ILE A 218 1.10 5.69 -6.82
N GLU A 219 0.60 6.84 -6.39
CA GLU A 219 -0.34 7.65 -7.15
C GLU A 219 0.31 8.29 -8.38
N VAL A 220 -0.54 8.82 -9.25
CA VAL A 220 -0.16 9.73 -10.31
C VAL A 220 -0.73 11.11 -10.01
N THR A 221 0.11 12.14 -10.07
CA THR A 221 -0.33 13.53 -10.05
C THR A 221 -0.44 14.05 -11.48
N HIS A 222 -1.10 15.20 -11.66
CA HIS A 222 -1.18 15.79 -12.99
C HIS A 222 0.20 16.06 -13.61
N HIS A 223 1.19 16.43 -12.79
CA HIS A 223 2.53 16.82 -13.26
C HIS A 223 3.60 15.71 -13.16
N ARG A 224 3.32 14.58 -12.49
CA ARG A 224 4.23 13.43 -12.40
C ARG A 224 3.46 12.12 -12.55
N ARG A 225 3.84 11.29 -13.51
CA ARG A 225 3.12 10.06 -13.88
C ARG A 225 4.08 8.86 -13.96
N PRO A 226 4.53 8.37 -12.79
CA PRO A 226 5.39 7.20 -12.72
C PRO A 226 4.64 5.92 -13.09
N ILE A 227 5.37 4.96 -13.65
CA ILE A 227 4.88 3.59 -13.88
C ILE A 227 5.53 2.66 -12.87
N ILE A 228 4.73 2.01 -12.05
CA ILE A 228 5.22 1.10 -11.03
C ILE A 228 5.36 -0.31 -11.57
N LYS A 229 6.53 -0.91 -11.31
CA LYS A 229 6.78 -2.33 -11.53
C LYS A 229 6.55 -3.12 -10.25
N PRO A 230 6.15 -4.39 -10.31
CA PRO A 230 5.98 -5.24 -9.12
C PRO A 230 7.21 -5.29 -8.21
N MET A 231 8.41 -5.27 -8.80
CA MET A 231 9.68 -5.27 -8.06
C MET A 231 9.95 -3.94 -7.33
N ASP A 232 9.41 -2.81 -7.78
CA ASP A 232 9.51 -1.53 -7.05
C ASP A 232 8.96 -1.68 -5.63
N ILE A 233 7.85 -2.38 -5.51
CA ILE A 233 7.12 -2.57 -4.26
C ILE A 233 7.71 -3.71 -3.42
N TYR A 234 8.00 -4.84 -4.07
CA TYR A 234 8.52 -6.02 -3.38
C TYR A 234 9.89 -5.76 -2.75
N ALA A 235 10.80 -5.11 -3.50
CA ALA A 235 12.15 -4.83 -3.03
C ALA A 235 12.15 -3.88 -1.82
N VAL A 236 11.35 -2.80 -1.85
CA VAL A 236 11.21 -1.89 -0.69
C VAL A 236 10.65 -2.64 0.52
N SER A 237 9.62 -3.47 0.32
CA SER A 237 8.99 -4.24 1.40
C SER A 237 9.97 -5.25 2.03
N LEU A 238 10.73 -5.95 1.21
CA LEU A 238 11.74 -6.91 1.64
C LEU A 238 12.88 -6.23 2.41
N VAL A 239 13.37 -5.08 1.92
CA VAL A 239 14.42 -4.31 2.61
C VAL A 239 13.92 -3.82 3.96
N LYS A 240 12.69 -3.27 4.05
CA LYS A 240 12.12 -2.83 5.34
C LYS A 240 11.94 -3.98 6.32
N LEU A 241 11.51 -5.14 5.84
CA LEU A 241 11.43 -6.34 6.66
C LEU A 241 12.83 -6.74 7.19
N GLY A 242 13.86 -6.70 6.33
CA GLY A 242 15.25 -6.95 6.70
C GLY A 242 15.84 -5.91 7.66
N ASP A 243 15.44 -4.65 7.53
CA ASP A 243 15.86 -3.52 8.38
C ASP A 243 15.20 -3.49 9.77
N GLY A 244 14.35 -4.46 10.09
CA GLY A 244 13.78 -4.61 11.42
C GLY A 244 12.33 -4.17 11.56
N ASN A 245 11.62 -3.91 10.46
CA ASN A 245 10.20 -3.59 10.50
C ASN A 245 9.40 -4.80 11.03
N ASN A 246 8.63 -4.59 12.10
CA ASN A 246 7.81 -5.60 12.78
C ASN A 246 6.31 -5.46 12.49
N LEU A 247 5.89 -4.38 11.86
CA LEU A 247 4.53 -4.17 11.36
C LEU A 247 4.65 -3.52 9.99
N VAL A 248 4.53 -4.33 8.93
CA VAL A 248 4.61 -3.89 7.54
C VAL A 248 3.22 -3.45 7.11
N GLY A 249 2.90 -2.19 7.36
CA GLY A 249 1.65 -1.56 6.93
C GLY A 249 1.86 -0.79 5.64
N TYR A 250 0.99 -1.04 4.67
CA TYR A 250 1.08 -0.47 3.32
C TYR A 250 0.15 0.73 3.13
N TYR A 251 0.55 1.60 2.20
CA TYR A 251 -0.29 2.66 1.65
C TYR A 251 -0.01 2.79 0.12
N MET A 252 -0.93 2.49 -0.78
CA MET A 252 -2.21 1.79 -0.58
C MET A 252 -1.98 0.30 -0.84
N TYR A 253 -2.67 -0.59 -0.12
CA TYR A 253 -2.72 -2.02 -0.46
C TYR A 253 -3.89 -2.33 -1.40
N HIS A 254 -4.98 -1.59 -1.26
CA HIS A 254 -6.14 -1.57 -2.12
C HIS A 254 -6.37 -0.12 -2.56
N GLY A 255 -6.50 0.11 -3.85
CA GLY A 255 -6.86 1.42 -4.39
C GLY A 255 -8.24 1.86 -3.93
N GLY A 256 -8.54 3.14 -4.06
CA GLY A 256 -9.81 3.71 -3.66
C GLY A 256 -10.48 4.50 -4.78
N THR A 257 -11.77 4.77 -4.61
CA THR A 257 -12.52 5.71 -5.44
C THR A 257 -13.06 6.81 -4.53
N ASN A 258 -12.68 8.06 -4.82
CA ASN A 258 -13.16 9.20 -4.05
C ASN A 258 -14.66 9.40 -4.24
N LYS A 259 -15.31 9.92 -3.22
CA LYS A 259 -16.70 10.33 -3.26
C LYS A 259 -16.82 11.73 -3.89
N ILE A 260 -17.90 11.98 -4.58
CA ILE A 260 -18.34 13.33 -4.93
C ILE A 260 -19.39 13.74 -3.92
N GLY A 261 -19.17 14.86 -3.25
CA GLY A 261 -20.10 15.43 -2.28
C GLY A 261 -21.26 16.20 -2.93
N GLU A 262 -22.12 16.76 -2.10
CA GLU A 262 -23.21 17.62 -2.57
C GLU A 262 -22.72 19.00 -3.01
N LEU A 263 -21.66 19.52 -2.35
CA LEU A 263 -21.13 20.86 -2.56
C LEU A 263 -19.81 20.87 -3.31
N SER A 264 -19.04 19.78 -3.27
CA SER A 264 -17.68 19.75 -3.79
C SER A 264 -17.24 18.37 -4.24
N THR A 265 -16.12 18.30 -5.00
CA THR A 265 -15.34 17.07 -5.18
C THR A 265 -14.37 16.92 -4.02
N PHE A 266 -14.00 15.67 -3.67
CA PHE A 266 -13.22 15.41 -2.47
C PHE A 266 -11.73 15.13 -2.74
N ASN A 267 -11.29 15.19 -3.99
CA ASN A 267 -9.89 15.10 -4.38
C ASN A 267 -9.10 16.36 -4.02
N GLU A 268 -7.81 16.22 -3.76
CA GLU A 268 -6.90 17.35 -3.62
C GLU A 268 -6.71 18.05 -4.98
N THR A 269 -6.77 19.37 -4.96
CA THR A 269 -6.52 20.20 -6.16
C THR A 269 -5.79 21.48 -5.82
N LYS A 270 -5.07 22.03 -6.80
CA LYS A 270 -4.47 23.38 -6.70
C LYS A 270 -5.52 24.48 -6.56
N ALA A 271 -6.73 24.25 -7.02
CA ALA A 271 -7.85 25.19 -6.86
C ALA A 271 -8.23 25.42 -5.40
N THR A 272 -7.96 24.46 -4.51
CA THR A 272 -8.17 24.59 -3.06
C THR A 272 -6.91 25.04 -2.29
N GLY A 273 -5.85 25.43 -3.01
CA GLY A 273 -4.61 25.92 -2.42
C GLY A 273 -3.61 24.82 -2.03
N TYR A 274 -3.82 23.60 -2.48
CA TYR A 274 -2.90 22.47 -2.31
C TYR A 274 -1.89 22.39 -3.46
N PRO A 275 -0.76 21.70 -3.30
CA PRO A 275 0.31 21.70 -4.28
C PRO A 275 0.03 20.83 -5.51
N ASN A 276 -0.84 19.83 -5.38
CA ASN A 276 -1.06 18.83 -6.42
C ASN A 276 -2.49 18.86 -6.98
N ASP A 277 -2.65 18.30 -8.17
CA ASP A 277 -3.95 17.95 -8.75
C ASP A 277 -4.00 16.43 -8.95
N TYR A 278 -5.09 15.82 -8.44
CA TYR A 278 -5.38 14.39 -8.54
C TYR A 278 -6.69 14.16 -9.30
N PRO A 279 -6.93 12.95 -9.87
CA PRO A 279 -8.23 12.61 -10.42
C PRO A 279 -9.37 12.86 -9.43
N ILE A 280 -10.56 13.14 -9.92
CA ILE A 280 -11.73 13.40 -9.07
C ILE A 280 -12.15 12.13 -8.33
N LEU A 281 -12.24 11.01 -9.05
CA LEU A 281 -12.70 9.74 -8.54
C LEU A 281 -11.56 8.78 -8.27
N SER A 282 -10.69 8.55 -9.26
CA SER A 282 -9.69 7.51 -9.16
C SER A 282 -8.61 7.83 -8.12
N TYR A 283 -8.48 6.95 -7.16
CA TYR A 283 -7.36 6.87 -6.22
C TYR A 283 -6.78 5.45 -6.25
N ASP A 284 -6.56 4.94 -7.45
CA ASP A 284 -6.09 3.58 -7.71
C ASP A 284 -4.72 3.27 -7.09
N PHE A 285 -3.86 4.27 -7.01
CA PHE A 285 -2.53 4.19 -6.42
C PHE A 285 -1.60 3.15 -7.06
N GLN A 286 -1.96 2.56 -8.18
CA GLN A 286 -1.31 1.38 -8.74
C GLN A 286 -1.08 0.28 -7.67
N ALA A 287 -2.02 0.17 -6.73
CA ALA A 287 -1.95 -0.69 -5.55
C ALA A 287 -1.98 -2.19 -5.90
N PRO A 288 -1.57 -3.11 -5.00
CA PRO A 288 -1.66 -4.56 -5.22
C PRO A 288 -3.06 -5.05 -5.59
N LEU A 289 -4.09 -4.43 -5.00
CA LEU A 289 -5.48 -4.54 -5.42
C LEU A 289 -5.91 -3.19 -5.99
N SER A 290 -6.39 -3.18 -7.24
CA SER A 290 -6.85 -1.94 -7.88
C SER A 290 -8.05 -1.32 -7.15
N GLU A 291 -8.45 -0.10 -7.52
CA GLU A 291 -9.66 0.53 -6.99
C GLU A 291 -10.93 -0.31 -7.21
N TYR A 292 -10.92 -1.18 -8.20
CA TYR A 292 -12.01 -2.09 -8.52
C TYR A 292 -11.79 -3.53 -8.06
N GLY A 293 -10.72 -3.81 -7.28
CA GLY A 293 -10.42 -5.10 -6.68
C GLY A 293 -9.67 -6.08 -7.58
N GLU A 294 -9.15 -5.64 -8.74
CA GLU A 294 -8.31 -6.50 -9.57
C GLU A 294 -6.95 -6.74 -8.91
N VAL A 295 -6.48 -7.97 -8.99
CA VAL A 295 -5.19 -8.37 -8.38
C VAL A 295 -4.05 -8.09 -9.34
N ARG A 296 -3.05 -7.34 -8.88
CA ARG A 296 -1.80 -7.08 -9.60
C ARG A 296 -0.67 -8.00 -9.13
N GLU A 297 0.37 -8.15 -9.95
CA GLU A 297 1.47 -9.08 -9.70
C GLU A 297 2.19 -8.84 -8.36
N GLN A 298 2.33 -7.58 -7.92
CA GLN A 298 2.95 -7.28 -6.62
C GLN A 298 2.17 -7.87 -5.44
N TYR A 299 0.87 -8.11 -5.55
CA TYR A 299 0.11 -8.83 -4.52
C TYR A 299 0.68 -10.23 -4.26
N GLY A 300 0.99 -10.98 -5.32
CA GLY A 300 1.58 -12.31 -5.21
C GLY A 300 2.99 -12.28 -4.60
N LEU A 301 3.81 -11.30 -4.99
CA LEU A 301 5.15 -11.12 -4.42
C LEU A 301 5.08 -10.79 -2.93
N LEU A 302 4.24 -9.82 -2.53
CA LEU A 302 4.04 -9.45 -1.13
C LEU A 302 3.49 -10.59 -0.30
N ASN A 303 2.59 -11.41 -0.87
CA ASN A 303 2.04 -12.56 -0.17
C ASN A 303 3.12 -13.59 0.21
N MET A 304 4.21 -13.73 -0.55
CA MET A 304 5.33 -14.58 -0.13
C MET A 304 5.95 -14.11 1.19
N LEU A 305 6.07 -12.78 1.39
CA LEU A 305 6.54 -12.21 2.67
C LEU A 305 5.49 -12.42 3.78
N HIS A 306 4.21 -12.23 3.46
CA HIS A 306 3.14 -12.37 4.43
C HIS A 306 2.98 -13.81 4.92
N MET A 307 3.07 -14.81 4.05
CA MET A 307 3.05 -16.22 4.45
C MET A 307 4.21 -16.55 5.39
N PHE A 308 5.41 -16.04 5.09
CA PHE A 308 6.58 -16.21 5.95
C PHE A 308 6.37 -15.59 7.33
N VAL A 309 5.93 -14.34 7.39
CA VAL A 309 5.70 -13.64 8.67
C VAL A 309 4.59 -14.30 9.46
N ASN A 310 3.53 -14.78 8.83
CA ASN A 310 2.43 -15.47 9.52
C ASN A 310 2.89 -16.78 10.19
N ASP A 311 3.78 -17.53 9.57
CA ASP A 311 4.19 -18.83 10.09
C ASP A 311 5.47 -18.82 10.94
N PHE A 312 6.33 -17.82 10.76
CA PHE A 312 7.63 -17.70 11.46
C PHE A 312 7.78 -16.39 12.24
N GLY A 313 6.71 -15.59 12.34
CA GLY A 313 6.75 -14.27 12.96
C GLY A 313 7.11 -14.29 14.44
N GLU A 314 6.73 -15.32 15.19
CA GLU A 314 7.06 -15.44 16.62
C GLU A 314 8.57 -15.55 16.84
N GLU A 315 9.28 -16.31 16.01
CA GLU A 315 10.74 -16.44 16.07
C GLU A 315 11.44 -15.26 15.40
N PHE A 316 10.80 -14.65 14.37
CA PHE A 316 11.38 -13.60 13.55
C PHE A 316 11.28 -12.22 14.20
N ALA A 317 10.16 -11.86 14.80
CA ALA A 317 9.91 -10.51 15.33
C ALA A 317 10.94 -10.07 16.41
N PRO A 318 11.44 -10.94 17.30
CA PRO A 318 12.48 -10.56 18.28
C PRO A 318 13.88 -10.37 17.68
N MET A 319 14.11 -10.80 16.43
CA MET A 319 15.41 -10.66 15.76
C MET A 319 15.70 -9.20 15.46
N ILE A 320 16.92 -8.76 15.72
CA ILE A 320 17.38 -7.40 15.44
C ILE A 320 18.01 -7.31 14.06
N ALA A 321 17.86 -6.18 13.41
CA ALA A 321 18.58 -5.87 12.17
C ALA A 321 20.04 -5.56 12.47
N VAL A 322 20.93 -6.15 11.69
CA VAL A 322 22.38 -5.98 11.79
C VAL A 322 22.91 -5.59 10.41
N ASP A 323 23.71 -4.54 10.36
CA ASP A 323 24.34 -4.12 9.12
C ASP A 323 25.37 -5.17 8.67
N SER A 324 25.45 -5.38 7.37
CA SER A 324 26.49 -6.21 6.75
C SER A 324 27.89 -5.63 6.87
N GLY A 325 28.02 -4.40 7.41
CA GLY A 325 29.26 -3.62 7.41
C GLY A 325 29.63 -3.00 6.06
N ASN A 326 28.78 -3.16 5.07
CA ASN A 326 29.01 -2.68 3.70
C ASN A 326 27.95 -1.63 3.35
N THR A 327 28.32 -0.35 3.47
CA THR A 327 27.46 0.75 3.02
C THR A 327 27.63 0.92 1.51
N VAL A 328 26.58 0.57 0.77
CA VAL A 328 26.58 0.69 -0.70
C VAL A 328 25.99 2.04 -1.09
N ALA A 329 26.69 2.81 -1.91
CA ALA A 329 26.20 4.08 -2.43
C ALA A 329 25.11 3.86 -3.50
N ALA A 330 24.23 4.85 -3.69
CA ALA A 330 23.11 4.73 -4.63
C ALA A 330 23.55 4.62 -6.12
N ASP A 331 24.72 5.13 -6.44
CA ASP A 331 25.35 5.04 -7.77
C ASP A 331 26.27 3.81 -7.93
N ASP A 332 26.50 3.04 -6.86
CA ASP A 332 27.21 1.77 -6.95
C ASP A 332 26.28 0.68 -7.48
N THR A 333 26.47 0.33 -8.73
CA THR A 333 25.69 -0.71 -9.43
C THR A 333 26.36 -2.08 -9.40
N ASN A 334 27.53 -2.24 -8.76
CA ASN A 334 28.34 -3.47 -8.82
C ASN A 334 28.41 -4.21 -7.49
N SER A 335 28.14 -3.55 -6.37
CA SER A 335 28.25 -4.16 -5.05
C SER A 335 26.99 -4.90 -4.62
N LEU A 336 27.16 -6.05 -3.95
CA LEU A 336 26.07 -6.80 -3.36
C LEU A 336 25.44 -6.01 -2.20
N ARG A 337 24.14 -5.84 -2.23
CA ARG A 337 23.34 -5.17 -1.19
C ARG A 337 22.67 -6.22 -0.34
N TYR A 338 23.08 -6.36 0.91
CA TYR A 338 22.47 -7.30 1.84
C TYR A 338 22.51 -6.79 3.28
N GLY A 339 21.54 -7.28 4.06
CA GLY A 339 21.43 -7.05 5.50
C GLY A 339 21.02 -8.33 6.21
N MET A 340 21.00 -8.33 7.53
CA MET A 340 20.63 -9.49 8.32
C MET A 340 19.62 -9.12 9.42
N ARG A 341 18.74 -10.07 9.74
CA ARG A 341 18.02 -10.09 11.02
C ARG A 341 18.42 -11.33 11.79
N THR A 342 18.85 -11.16 13.04
CA THR A 342 19.40 -12.24 13.84
C THR A 342 19.10 -12.07 15.33
N ASN A 343 19.05 -13.18 16.04
CA ASN A 343 19.07 -13.24 17.51
C ASN A 343 20.47 -13.59 18.07
N GLY A 344 21.52 -13.46 17.24
CA GLY A 344 22.90 -13.81 17.57
C GLY A 344 23.23 -15.30 17.43
N LYS A 345 22.26 -16.14 17.02
CA LYS A 345 22.45 -17.59 16.81
C LYS A 345 21.85 -18.07 15.50
N SER A 346 20.66 -17.60 15.19
CA SER A 346 19.90 -17.91 13.98
C SER A 346 19.35 -16.63 13.39
N GLY A 347 18.95 -16.68 12.13
CA GLY A 347 18.36 -15.52 11.47
C GLY A 347 18.18 -15.70 9.98
N PHE A 348 18.11 -14.56 9.31
CA PHE A 348 17.88 -14.47 7.87
C PHE A 348 18.79 -13.41 7.26
N VAL A 349 19.37 -13.73 6.11
CA VAL A 349 20.10 -12.79 5.26
C VAL A 349 19.14 -12.32 4.18
N PHE A 350 18.99 -11.02 4.06
CA PHE A 350 18.17 -10.35 3.06
C PHE A 350 19.10 -9.77 1.98
N VAL A 351 18.78 -10.02 0.72
CA VAL A 351 19.52 -9.53 -0.44
C VAL A 351 18.57 -8.72 -1.32
N ASN A 352 19.01 -7.53 -1.71
CA ASN A 352 18.29 -6.72 -2.69
C ASN A 352 19.20 -6.40 -3.88
N HIS A 353 18.92 -7.03 -5.02
CA HIS A 353 19.60 -6.75 -6.29
C HIS A 353 18.59 -6.09 -7.25
N TYR A 354 17.97 -5.02 -6.76
CA TYR A 354 17.01 -4.20 -7.50
C TYR A 354 17.13 -2.73 -7.11
N GLN A 355 16.97 -1.87 -8.07
CA GLN A 355 16.81 -0.43 -7.87
C GLN A 355 15.98 0.13 -9.03
N ARG A 356 14.92 0.87 -8.71
CA ARG A 356 14.04 1.47 -9.69
C ARG A 356 14.81 2.28 -10.74
N LEU A 357 14.47 2.08 -12.02
CA LEU A 357 15.04 2.78 -13.15
C LEU A 357 16.58 2.68 -13.27
N THR A 358 17.19 1.68 -12.66
CA THR A 358 18.66 1.49 -12.67
C THR A 358 18.96 0.00 -12.86
N GLU A 359 19.75 -0.31 -13.85
CA GLU A 359 20.26 -1.66 -14.08
C GLU A 359 21.47 -1.92 -13.18
N LEU A 360 21.44 -3.00 -12.42
CA LEU A 360 22.54 -3.46 -11.59
C LEU A 360 23.35 -4.54 -12.33
N ALA A 361 24.66 -4.53 -12.17
CA ALA A 361 25.52 -5.52 -12.80
C ALA A 361 25.38 -6.89 -12.11
N ASP A 362 25.34 -7.96 -12.89
CA ASP A 362 25.36 -9.33 -12.37
C ASP A 362 26.58 -9.57 -11.47
N ILE A 363 26.37 -10.28 -10.37
CA ILE A 363 27.42 -10.62 -9.40
C ILE A 363 27.63 -12.12 -9.42
N GLU A 364 28.81 -12.56 -9.82
CA GLU A 364 29.19 -13.97 -9.87
C GLU A 364 29.90 -14.42 -8.59
N ASN A 365 29.60 -15.65 -8.14
CA ASN A 365 30.25 -16.28 -6.99
C ASN A 365 30.22 -15.41 -5.71
N ALA A 366 29.11 -14.74 -5.45
CA ALA A 366 28.93 -13.96 -4.24
C ALA A 366 29.01 -14.87 -3.00
N VAL A 367 29.89 -14.54 -2.07
CA VAL A 367 30.04 -15.23 -0.78
C VAL A 367 29.39 -14.39 0.30
N ILE A 368 28.45 -15.00 1.01
CA ILE A 368 27.72 -14.37 2.12
C ILE A 368 28.02 -15.16 3.38
N SER A 369 28.35 -14.45 4.46
CA SER A 369 28.54 -15.03 5.79
C SER A 369 27.59 -14.37 6.78
N ALA A 370 26.98 -15.18 7.65
CA ALA A 370 26.08 -14.73 8.71
C ALA A 370 26.42 -15.45 10.00
N GLU A 371 26.81 -14.70 11.03
CA GLU A 371 27.34 -15.27 12.27
C GLU A 371 28.48 -16.27 11.99
N ASN A 372 28.27 -17.55 12.33
CA ASN A 372 29.25 -18.63 12.11
C ASN A 372 28.92 -19.49 10.86
N VAL A 373 28.02 -19.04 10.01
CA VAL A 373 27.55 -19.79 8.83
C VAL A 373 28.04 -19.10 7.57
N GLU A 374 28.71 -19.87 6.70
CA GLU A 374 29.07 -19.48 5.37
C GLU A 374 28.10 -20.13 4.37
N PHE A 375 27.43 -19.31 3.56
CA PHE A 375 26.54 -19.80 2.51
C PHE A 375 27.36 -20.32 1.32
N PRO A 376 26.86 -21.33 0.60
CA PRO A 376 27.44 -21.69 -0.69
C PRO A 376 27.48 -20.45 -1.61
N PRO A 377 28.56 -20.25 -2.40
CA PRO A 377 28.60 -19.17 -3.38
C PRO A 377 27.39 -19.20 -4.30
N ILE A 378 26.82 -18.01 -4.57
CA ILE A 378 25.66 -17.82 -5.42
C ILE A 378 25.95 -16.80 -6.52
N ASP A 379 25.31 -16.97 -7.67
CA ASP A 379 25.29 -15.96 -8.72
C ASP A 379 24.00 -15.14 -8.58
N VAL A 380 24.13 -13.84 -8.37
CA VAL A 380 22.99 -12.92 -8.28
C VAL A 380 22.85 -12.19 -9.61
N LYS A 381 21.82 -12.52 -10.38
CA LYS A 381 21.63 -12.07 -11.77
C LYS A 381 20.24 -11.51 -11.99
N GLY A 382 20.20 -10.41 -12.75
CA GLY A 382 18.94 -9.73 -13.08
C GLY A 382 18.28 -9.05 -11.88
N GLU A 383 17.02 -8.67 -12.05
CA GLU A 383 16.24 -7.97 -11.03
C GLU A 383 15.69 -8.97 -9.99
N VAL A 384 16.36 -9.16 -8.85
CA VAL A 384 15.96 -10.10 -7.81
C VAL A 384 16.08 -9.51 -6.40
N SER A 385 15.15 -9.88 -5.55
CA SER A 385 15.19 -9.57 -4.11
C SER A 385 14.67 -10.79 -3.36
N PHE A 386 15.38 -11.24 -2.33
CA PHE A 386 15.10 -12.48 -1.62
C PHE A 386 15.72 -12.48 -0.22
N PHE A 387 15.36 -13.48 0.57
CA PHE A 387 16.04 -13.75 1.84
C PHE A 387 16.28 -15.25 2.05
N MET A 388 17.32 -15.58 2.79
CA MET A 388 17.78 -16.94 3.04
C MET A 388 17.97 -17.16 4.54
N PRO A 389 17.56 -18.32 5.09
CA PRO A 389 17.72 -18.64 6.51
C PRO A 389 19.12 -19.15 6.85
N PHE A 390 19.55 -18.88 8.07
CA PHE A 390 20.68 -19.56 8.69
C PHE A 390 20.36 -20.01 10.10
N ASN A 391 20.86 -21.20 10.48
CA ASN A 391 20.59 -21.88 11.75
C ASN A 391 19.09 -21.95 12.12
N MET A 392 18.25 -22.09 11.10
CA MET A 392 16.79 -22.11 11.28
C MET A 392 16.35 -23.41 11.96
N LYS A 393 15.61 -23.29 13.06
CA LYS A 393 15.03 -24.42 13.75
C LYS A 393 13.84 -24.97 12.97
N MET A 394 13.84 -26.29 12.71
CA MET A 394 12.78 -27.02 11.99
C MET A 394 12.41 -28.27 12.80
N GLY A 395 11.47 -28.13 13.74
CA GLY A 395 11.19 -29.16 14.73
C GLY A 395 12.42 -29.45 15.61
N ASP A 396 12.89 -30.73 15.62
CA ASP A 396 14.11 -31.15 16.32
C ASP A 396 15.40 -31.00 15.49
N SER A 397 15.26 -30.57 14.22
CA SER A 397 16.35 -30.39 13.28
C SER A 397 16.79 -28.92 13.22
N VAL A 398 18.00 -28.69 12.70
CA VAL A 398 18.54 -27.35 12.45
C VAL A 398 19.06 -27.28 11.03
N LEU A 399 18.42 -26.46 10.21
CA LEU A 399 18.87 -26.07 8.89
C LEU A 399 19.99 -25.04 9.04
N GLU A 400 21.23 -25.45 8.79
CA GLU A 400 22.41 -24.56 8.91
C GLU A 400 22.31 -23.39 7.93
N CYS A 401 22.01 -23.68 6.67
CA CYS A 401 21.66 -22.66 5.66
C CYS A 401 20.87 -23.25 4.50
N ALA A 402 20.18 -22.38 3.78
CA ALA A 402 19.58 -22.70 2.50
C ALA A 402 19.77 -21.57 1.49
N THR A 403 19.93 -21.92 0.20
CA THR A 403 19.86 -20.98 -0.92
C THR A 403 18.47 -21.02 -1.56
N ALA A 404 17.46 -20.85 -0.71
CA ALA A 404 16.04 -20.80 -1.06
C ALA A 404 15.30 -19.96 -0.01
N GLN A 405 14.20 -19.32 -0.40
CA GLN A 405 13.44 -18.43 0.46
C GLN A 405 12.35 -19.20 1.20
N PRO A 406 12.30 -19.22 2.54
CA PRO A 406 11.20 -19.85 3.27
C PRO A 406 9.89 -19.10 3.04
N LEU A 407 8.79 -19.85 2.87
CA LEU A 407 7.44 -19.31 2.64
C LEU A 407 6.49 -19.59 3.81
N CYS A 408 6.29 -20.87 4.12
CA CYS A 408 5.36 -21.29 5.18
C CYS A 408 5.62 -22.73 5.61
N LYS A 409 4.84 -23.21 6.58
CA LYS A 409 4.79 -24.62 7.01
C LYS A 409 3.35 -25.13 6.98
N CYS A 410 3.20 -26.42 6.66
CA CYS A 410 1.94 -27.15 6.77
C CYS A 410 2.21 -28.49 7.48
N GLY A 411 1.74 -28.63 8.72
CA GLY A 411 2.16 -29.72 9.58
C GLY A 411 3.67 -29.71 9.79
N GLU A 412 4.33 -30.83 9.45
CA GLU A 412 5.80 -30.98 9.55
C GLU A 412 6.54 -30.65 8.23
N THR A 413 5.82 -30.22 7.20
CA THR A 413 6.40 -29.87 5.90
C THR A 413 6.66 -28.37 5.80
N TYR A 414 7.85 -28.00 5.38
CA TYR A 414 8.31 -26.64 5.17
C TYR A 414 8.36 -26.34 3.66
N PHE A 415 7.78 -25.22 3.26
CA PHE A 415 7.74 -24.78 1.87
C PHE A 415 8.72 -23.64 1.65
N PHE A 416 9.50 -23.77 0.60
CA PHE A 416 10.48 -22.78 0.18
C PHE A 416 10.25 -22.40 -1.27
N ALA A 417 10.43 -21.13 -1.62
CA ALA A 417 10.51 -20.70 -3.00
C ALA A 417 11.94 -20.86 -3.53
N GLU A 418 12.07 -21.28 -4.77
CA GLU A 418 13.29 -21.08 -5.52
C GLU A 418 13.58 -19.59 -5.64
N ILE A 419 14.85 -19.23 -5.61
CA ILE A 419 15.30 -17.87 -5.92
C ILE A 419 15.70 -17.87 -7.41
N PRO A 420 15.22 -16.92 -8.23
CA PRO A 420 15.55 -16.87 -9.64
C PRO A 420 17.06 -16.95 -9.90
N ASN A 421 17.48 -17.80 -10.81
CA ASN A 421 18.88 -18.07 -11.18
C ASN A 421 19.77 -18.69 -10.09
N ILE A 422 19.22 -19.00 -8.90
CA ILE A 422 19.98 -19.62 -7.80
C ILE A 422 19.44 -21.03 -7.55
N LYS A 423 20.31 -22.02 -7.63
CA LYS A 423 19.94 -23.40 -7.33
C LYS A 423 19.67 -23.58 -5.83
N ALA A 424 18.48 -24.07 -5.49
CA ALA A 424 18.14 -24.41 -4.11
C ALA A 424 19.06 -25.50 -3.57
N LYS A 425 19.68 -25.24 -2.41
CA LYS A 425 20.50 -26.17 -1.64
C LYS A 425 20.13 -26.05 -0.17
N TYR A 426 20.14 -27.17 0.54
CA TYR A 426 19.81 -27.23 1.95
C TYR A 426 20.92 -27.96 2.70
N LYS A 427 21.51 -27.32 3.71
CA LYS A 427 22.54 -27.91 4.57
C LYS A 427 22.03 -27.95 6.01
N PHE A 428 21.98 -29.14 6.59
CA PHE A 428 21.61 -29.33 7.96
C PHE A 428 22.84 -29.51 8.85
N SER A 429 22.88 -28.82 9.98
CA SER A 429 23.87 -29.09 11.05
C SER A 429 23.35 -30.15 12.01
N LYS A 430 22.03 -30.37 12.08
CA LYS A 430 21.39 -31.39 12.92
C LYS A 430 20.13 -31.92 12.25
N GLY A 431 20.00 -33.25 12.16
CA GLY A 431 18.78 -33.91 11.67
C GLY A 431 18.48 -33.67 10.19
N SER A 432 17.18 -33.72 9.86
CA SER A 432 16.62 -33.41 8.56
C SER A 432 15.16 -32.99 8.75
N ALA A 433 14.58 -32.32 7.76
CA ALA A 433 13.15 -31.95 7.75
C ALA A 433 12.54 -32.23 6.38
N ASN A 434 11.22 -32.34 6.33
CA ASN A 434 10.49 -32.45 5.09
C ASN A 434 10.39 -31.06 4.44
N ILE A 435 11.02 -30.91 3.27
CA ILE A 435 11.07 -29.65 2.51
C ILE A 435 10.47 -29.85 1.13
N VAL A 436 9.58 -28.96 0.77
CA VAL A 436 9.05 -28.83 -0.59
C VAL A 436 9.56 -27.51 -1.18
N THR A 437 10.29 -27.61 -2.28
CA THR A 437 10.75 -26.44 -3.03
C THR A 437 9.76 -26.12 -4.14
N VAL A 438 9.26 -24.90 -4.17
CA VAL A 438 8.27 -24.41 -5.14
C VAL A 438 8.97 -23.47 -6.12
N PRO A 439 8.81 -23.64 -7.45
CA PRO A 439 9.32 -22.69 -8.43
C PRO A 439 8.83 -21.25 -8.11
N PHE A 440 9.68 -20.24 -8.31
CA PHE A 440 9.38 -18.84 -7.98
C PHE A 440 8.05 -18.37 -8.60
N GLU A 441 7.81 -18.71 -9.87
CA GLU A 441 6.59 -18.32 -10.57
C GLU A 441 5.33 -18.93 -9.95
N ASN A 442 5.41 -20.13 -9.39
CA ASN A 442 4.31 -20.77 -8.67
C ASN A 442 4.15 -20.20 -7.25
N ALA A 443 5.24 -19.79 -6.61
CA ALA A 443 5.23 -19.23 -5.26
C ALA A 443 4.42 -17.93 -5.19
N LYS A 444 4.38 -17.12 -6.23
CA LYS A 444 3.53 -15.91 -6.34
C LYS A 444 2.04 -16.23 -6.21
N TYR A 445 1.62 -17.38 -6.69
CA TYR A 445 0.22 -17.86 -6.65
C TYR A 445 -0.03 -18.86 -5.51
N MET A 446 0.95 -19.06 -4.64
CA MET A 446 0.78 -19.94 -3.48
C MET A 446 0.00 -19.23 -2.39
N ARG A 447 -0.91 -19.96 -1.74
CA ARG A 447 -1.72 -19.46 -0.60
C ARG A 447 -1.80 -20.55 0.47
N LYS A 448 -1.81 -20.13 1.73
CA LYS A 448 -2.14 -21.00 2.85
C LYS A 448 -3.52 -20.61 3.38
N LEU A 449 -4.52 -21.41 3.06
CA LEU A 449 -5.92 -21.19 3.39
C LEU A 449 -6.38 -22.29 4.36
N ASN A 450 -6.91 -21.89 5.51
CA ASN A 450 -7.34 -22.82 6.57
C ASN A 450 -6.29 -23.91 6.91
N GLY A 451 -5.02 -23.52 6.98
CA GLY A 451 -3.92 -24.42 7.32
C GLY A 451 -3.46 -25.34 6.17
N THR A 452 -4.08 -25.29 5.01
CA THR A 452 -3.72 -26.07 3.82
C THR A 452 -3.05 -25.17 2.78
N VAL A 453 -2.04 -25.71 2.09
CA VAL A 453 -1.31 -25.00 1.04
C VAL A 453 -1.93 -25.30 -0.32
N TYR A 454 -2.12 -24.24 -1.11
CA TYR A 454 -2.61 -24.28 -2.48
C TYR A 454 -1.67 -23.51 -3.41
N ILE A 455 -1.63 -23.89 -4.68
CA ILE A 455 -0.96 -23.14 -5.76
C ILE A 455 -2.00 -22.87 -6.85
N GLY A 456 -2.25 -21.62 -7.14
CA GLY A 456 -3.35 -21.17 -7.98
C GLY A 456 -3.19 -21.41 -9.49
N GLY A 457 -1.98 -21.79 -9.96
CA GLY A 457 -1.76 -22.07 -11.37
C GLY A 457 -2.04 -20.89 -12.31
N GLY A 458 -1.71 -19.68 -11.88
CA GLY A 458 -1.91 -18.43 -12.63
C GLY A 458 -3.09 -17.58 -12.12
N CYS A 459 -3.82 -18.02 -11.08
CA CYS A 459 -4.84 -17.22 -10.41
C CYS A 459 -4.58 -17.09 -8.91
N ASN A 460 -5.16 -16.08 -8.29
CA ASN A 460 -5.17 -15.90 -6.86
C ASN A 460 -6.36 -16.62 -6.24
N LEU A 461 -6.13 -17.29 -5.11
CA LEU A 461 -7.13 -18.10 -4.45
C LEU A 461 -7.58 -17.46 -3.14
N TYR A 462 -8.87 -17.63 -2.84
CA TYR A 462 -9.45 -17.31 -1.53
C TYR A 462 -10.40 -18.43 -1.09
N GLU A 463 -10.74 -18.44 0.19
CA GLU A 463 -11.67 -19.39 0.76
C GLU A 463 -12.93 -18.65 1.21
N GLU A 464 -14.07 -19.20 0.86
CA GLU A 464 -15.37 -18.73 1.30
C GLU A 464 -16.26 -19.92 1.63
N ASN A 465 -16.83 -19.96 2.83
CA ASN A 465 -17.74 -21.02 3.32
C ASN A 465 -17.17 -22.46 3.14
N GLY A 466 -15.87 -22.63 3.34
CA GLY A 466 -15.19 -23.92 3.21
C GLY A 466 -14.88 -24.33 1.76
N GLN A 467 -15.15 -23.47 0.79
CA GLN A 467 -14.84 -23.69 -0.61
C GLN A 467 -13.71 -22.78 -1.09
N ILE A 468 -12.92 -23.27 -2.01
CA ILE A 468 -11.82 -22.52 -2.63
C ILE A 468 -12.29 -21.92 -3.95
N HIS A 469 -12.05 -20.63 -4.11
CA HIS A 469 -12.42 -19.85 -5.28
C HIS A 469 -11.20 -19.16 -5.88
N SER A 470 -11.27 -18.82 -7.17
CA SER A 470 -10.34 -17.89 -7.82
C SER A 470 -10.87 -16.47 -7.71
N VAL A 471 -9.98 -15.52 -7.49
CA VAL A 471 -10.30 -14.09 -7.54
C VAL A 471 -10.58 -13.66 -8.98
N GLU A 472 -9.72 -14.12 -9.89
CA GLU A 472 -9.87 -13.85 -11.32
C GLU A 472 -10.92 -14.76 -11.95
N ASP A 473 -11.70 -14.20 -12.86
CA ASP A 473 -12.66 -14.95 -13.66
C ASP A 473 -11.92 -15.91 -14.63
N GLY A 474 -12.35 -17.16 -14.69
CA GLY A 474 -11.78 -18.16 -15.58
C GLY A 474 -11.82 -19.58 -15.02
N GLU A 475 -11.33 -20.53 -15.82
CA GLU A 475 -11.11 -21.92 -15.39
C GLU A 475 -9.62 -22.13 -15.16
N TYR A 476 -9.26 -22.58 -13.96
CA TYR A 476 -7.86 -22.76 -13.55
C TYR A 476 -7.57 -24.19 -13.10
N ILE A 477 -6.35 -24.65 -13.41
CA ILE A 477 -5.80 -25.89 -12.88
C ILE A 477 -4.90 -25.54 -11.71
N CYS A 478 -5.43 -25.74 -10.52
CA CYS A 478 -4.76 -25.44 -9.26
C CYS A 478 -4.20 -26.72 -8.64
N GLN A 479 -3.39 -26.56 -7.61
CA GLN A 479 -2.83 -27.66 -6.84
C GLN A 479 -3.15 -27.48 -5.35
N LYS A 480 -3.47 -28.58 -4.68
CA LYS A 480 -3.73 -28.64 -3.24
C LYS A 480 -2.76 -29.59 -2.57
N TRP A 481 -2.12 -29.19 -1.51
CA TRP A 481 -1.27 -30.06 -0.70
C TRP A 481 -2.12 -31.01 0.15
N ASN A 482 -1.90 -32.33 0.01
CA ASN A 482 -2.66 -33.35 0.75
C ASN A 482 -1.93 -33.87 2.01
N GLY A 483 -0.75 -33.33 2.30
CA GLY A 483 0.13 -33.78 3.40
C GLY A 483 1.37 -34.54 2.92
N SER A 484 1.39 -35.01 1.67
CA SER A 484 2.52 -35.75 1.07
C SER A 484 2.89 -35.26 -0.33
N GLU A 485 1.92 -34.85 -1.12
CA GLU A 485 2.10 -34.39 -2.50
C GLU A 485 1.02 -33.35 -2.90
N PHE A 486 1.22 -32.70 -4.04
CA PHE A 486 0.25 -31.81 -4.62
C PHE A 486 -0.74 -32.57 -5.50
N GLU A 487 -2.03 -32.47 -5.19
CA GLU A 487 -3.14 -32.97 -5.98
C GLU A 487 -3.72 -31.89 -6.88
N THR A 488 -4.10 -32.27 -8.09
CA THR A 488 -4.72 -31.35 -9.04
C THR A 488 -6.16 -31.03 -8.63
N LEU A 489 -6.53 -29.76 -8.68
CA LEU A 489 -7.85 -29.23 -8.39
C LEU A 489 -8.28 -28.30 -9.53
N LYS A 490 -9.50 -28.44 -10.04
CA LYS A 490 -10.09 -27.49 -10.99
C LYS A 490 -10.94 -26.49 -10.24
N ILE A 491 -10.71 -25.21 -10.50
CA ILE A 491 -11.40 -24.10 -9.84
C ILE A 491 -11.86 -23.10 -10.90
N GLY A 492 -12.96 -22.41 -10.58
CA GLY A 492 -13.52 -21.36 -11.41
C GLY A 492 -14.55 -21.86 -12.43
N GLN A 493 -15.05 -20.95 -13.21
CA GLN A 493 -16.02 -21.15 -14.29
C GLN A 493 -15.60 -20.31 -15.49
N SER A 494 -16.08 -20.66 -16.66
CA SER A 494 -15.83 -19.85 -17.87
C SER A 494 -16.21 -18.39 -17.62
N ALA A 495 -15.25 -17.50 -17.82
CA ALA A 495 -15.44 -16.07 -17.63
C ALA A 495 -16.58 -15.56 -18.50
N LYS A 496 -17.48 -14.80 -17.88
CA LYS A 496 -18.43 -13.99 -18.63
C LYS A 496 -17.78 -12.65 -18.94
N GLN A 497 -17.73 -12.29 -20.19
CA GLN A 497 -17.25 -10.97 -20.63
C GLN A 497 -18.32 -10.27 -21.44
N SER A 498 -18.41 -8.97 -21.27
CA SER A 498 -19.26 -8.11 -22.08
C SER A 498 -18.48 -7.62 -23.29
N ASN A 499 -19.17 -7.43 -24.42
CA ASN A 499 -18.57 -6.73 -25.53
C ASN A 499 -18.62 -5.23 -25.29
N VAL A 500 -17.53 -4.56 -25.60
CA VAL A 500 -17.38 -3.11 -25.50
C VAL A 500 -17.09 -2.55 -26.89
N GLU A 501 -17.88 -1.60 -27.31
CA GLU A 501 -17.68 -0.86 -28.55
C GLU A 501 -17.44 0.61 -28.24
N ILE A 502 -16.34 1.17 -28.76
CA ILE A 502 -15.96 2.57 -28.58
C ILE A 502 -15.92 3.25 -29.95
N THR A 503 -16.74 4.25 -30.15
CA THR A 503 -16.87 4.96 -31.43
C THR A 503 -16.60 6.46 -31.26
N GLY A 504 -16.01 7.08 -32.28
CA GLY A 504 -15.79 8.52 -32.29
C GLY A 504 -17.11 9.30 -32.40
N VAL A 505 -17.16 10.48 -31.79
CA VAL A 505 -18.29 11.42 -31.85
C VAL A 505 -17.79 12.76 -32.39
N GLU A 506 -18.38 13.27 -33.46
CA GLU A 506 -17.93 14.51 -34.11
C GLU A 506 -18.25 15.77 -33.29
N ASN A 507 -19.40 15.80 -32.63
CA ASN A 507 -19.85 16.92 -31.82
C ASN A 507 -19.96 16.53 -30.36
N ALA A 508 -19.57 17.43 -29.44
CA ALA A 508 -19.74 17.21 -28.00
C ALA A 508 -21.23 16.94 -27.69
N PRO A 509 -21.57 15.84 -27.03
CA PRO A 509 -22.96 15.53 -26.66
C PRO A 509 -23.51 16.48 -25.59
N PHE A 510 -22.61 16.99 -24.72
CA PHE A 510 -22.91 17.98 -23.66
C PHE A 510 -21.62 18.68 -23.22
N GLU A 511 -21.71 19.72 -22.39
CA GLU A 511 -20.57 20.34 -21.72
C GLU A 511 -20.17 19.46 -20.52
N PRO A 512 -18.90 19.05 -20.39
CA PRO A 512 -18.48 18.26 -19.24
C PRO A 512 -18.69 19.00 -17.92
N LYS A 513 -19.27 18.35 -16.93
CA LYS A 513 -19.51 18.94 -15.59
C LYS A 513 -18.22 19.39 -14.91
N TYR A 514 -17.13 18.65 -15.13
CA TYR A 514 -15.81 18.89 -14.55
C TYR A 514 -14.79 19.25 -15.63
N LYS A 515 -15.08 20.28 -16.41
CA LYS A 515 -14.23 20.73 -17.52
C LYS A 515 -12.92 21.35 -17.05
N GLU A 516 -12.90 21.97 -15.88
CA GLU A 516 -11.69 22.58 -15.32
C GLU A 516 -10.64 21.52 -15.05
N GLU A 517 -11.03 20.36 -14.55
CA GLU A 517 -10.17 19.20 -14.28
C GLU A 517 -9.70 18.50 -15.58
N LEU A 518 -10.48 18.56 -16.65
CA LEU A 518 -10.03 18.12 -17.98
C LEU A 518 -9.01 19.09 -18.59
N CYS A 519 -9.04 20.35 -18.21
CA CYS A 519 -8.27 21.42 -18.80
C CYS A 519 -7.28 22.06 -17.84
N ILE A 520 -6.70 21.27 -16.93
CA ILE A 520 -5.72 21.75 -15.96
C ILE A 520 -4.58 22.51 -16.65
N GLY A 521 -4.36 23.76 -16.20
CA GLY A 521 -3.33 24.64 -16.74
C GLY A 521 -3.68 25.32 -18.07
N GLY A 522 -4.96 25.33 -18.50
CA GLY A 522 -5.47 26.13 -19.64
C GLY A 522 -6.35 25.32 -20.59
N GLU A 523 -6.87 26.00 -21.61
CA GLU A 523 -7.75 25.38 -22.61
C GLU A 523 -7.06 24.20 -23.31
N ARG A 524 -7.85 23.17 -23.60
CA ARG A 524 -7.46 21.96 -24.31
C ARG A 524 -8.47 21.61 -25.39
N LYS A 525 -8.01 20.98 -26.45
CA LYS A 525 -8.90 20.29 -27.38
C LYS A 525 -9.47 19.07 -26.70
N LEU A 526 -10.79 18.94 -26.74
CA LEU A 526 -11.51 17.78 -26.19
C LEU A 526 -11.94 16.86 -27.33
N THR A 527 -11.72 15.57 -27.16
CA THR A 527 -12.14 14.51 -28.07
C THR A 527 -13.17 13.63 -27.40
N TRP A 528 -14.29 13.42 -28.08
CA TRP A 528 -15.40 12.64 -27.54
C TRP A 528 -15.50 11.26 -28.18
N LYS A 529 -15.86 10.28 -27.40
CA LYS A 529 -16.16 8.92 -27.83
C LYS A 529 -17.42 8.43 -27.13
N LYS A 530 -18.24 7.66 -27.85
CA LYS A 530 -19.37 6.95 -27.27
C LYS A 530 -18.94 5.53 -26.90
N ILE A 531 -19.36 5.05 -25.71
CA ILE A 531 -19.08 3.70 -25.21
C ILE A 531 -20.40 2.94 -25.16
N ASN A 532 -20.47 1.79 -25.83
CA ASN A 532 -21.59 0.87 -25.75
C ASN A 532 -21.11 -0.45 -25.10
N VAL A 533 -21.86 -0.93 -24.12
CA VAL A 533 -21.55 -2.18 -23.40
C VAL A 533 -22.78 -3.06 -23.40
N ASP A 534 -22.65 -4.31 -23.87
CA ASP A 534 -23.78 -5.24 -24.01
C ASP A 534 -24.10 -6.07 -22.76
N GLY A 535 -23.27 -5.95 -21.71
CA GLY A 535 -23.44 -6.65 -20.44
C GLY A 535 -22.70 -6.00 -19.28
N ARG A 536 -22.89 -6.51 -18.07
CA ARG A 536 -22.29 -5.98 -16.84
C ARG A 536 -21.02 -6.70 -16.37
N TYR A 537 -20.55 -7.67 -17.16
CA TYR A 537 -19.45 -8.55 -16.75
C TYR A 537 -18.12 -8.09 -17.30
N GLY A 538 -17.07 -8.23 -16.49
CA GLY A 538 -15.71 -7.88 -16.86
C GLY A 538 -15.46 -6.37 -16.94
N PHE A 539 -14.45 -5.99 -17.70
CA PHE A 539 -13.94 -4.63 -17.82
C PHE A 539 -13.97 -4.15 -19.27
N ALA A 540 -14.29 -2.87 -19.43
CA ALA A 540 -13.95 -2.14 -20.63
C ALA A 540 -12.46 -1.81 -20.60
N GLU A 541 -11.69 -2.40 -21.52
CA GLU A 541 -10.27 -2.11 -21.71
C GLU A 541 -10.14 -0.97 -22.72
N ILE A 542 -9.63 0.15 -22.27
CA ILE A 542 -9.59 1.40 -23.01
C ILE A 542 -8.15 1.83 -23.26
N ASP A 543 -7.70 1.67 -24.49
CA ASP A 543 -6.45 2.25 -24.95
C ASP A 543 -6.72 3.65 -25.51
N TYR A 544 -6.12 4.67 -24.91
CA TYR A 544 -6.23 6.04 -25.36
C TYR A 544 -4.90 6.76 -25.20
N VAL A 545 -4.77 7.89 -25.86
CA VAL A 545 -3.67 8.83 -25.65
C VAL A 545 -4.29 10.20 -25.42
N GLY A 546 -3.98 10.79 -24.29
CA GLY A 546 -4.51 12.09 -23.90
C GLY A 546 -3.87 12.54 -22.59
N ASP A 547 -4.32 13.66 -22.04
CA ASP A 547 -3.86 14.15 -20.74
C ASP A 547 -4.75 13.58 -19.63
N VAL A 548 -6.02 13.98 -19.63
CA VAL A 548 -7.04 13.51 -18.68
C VAL A 548 -8.20 12.90 -19.46
N ALA A 549 -8.76 11.83 -18.96
CA ALA A 549 -9.99 11.24 -19.48
C ALA A 549 -11.06 11.17 -18.39
N GLN A 550 -12.32 11.42 -18.79
CA GLN A 550 -13.49 11.28 -17.93
C GLN A 550 -14.57 10.48 -18.65
N ILE A 551 -15.21 9.54 -17.95
CA ILE A 551 -16.36 8.78 -18.45
C ILE A 551 -17.61 9.22 -17.72
N TYR A 552 -18.60 9.61 -18.50
CA TYR A 552 -19.94 9.98 -18.04
C TYR A 552 -20.93 8.90 -18.44
N ALA A 553 -21.77 8.47 -17.50
CA ALA A 553 -22.87 7.54 -17.71
C ALA A 553 -24.18 8.22 -17.27
N ASP A 554 -25.12 8.38 -18.20
CA ASP A 554 -26.36 9.17 -18.02
C ASP A 554 -26.11 10.61 -17.51
N GLY A 555 -24.97 11.21 -17.92
CA GLY A 555 -24.58 12.57 -17.57
C GLY A 555 -23.79 12.72 -16.27
N GLU A 556 -23.66 11.66 -15.46
CA GLU A 556 -22.87 11.67 -14.22
C GLU A 556 -21.47 11.07 -14.44
N LEU A 557 -20.45 11.67 -13.82
CA LEU A 557 -19.08 11.17 -13.85
C LEU A 557 -19.00 9.83 -13.10
N VAL A 558 -18.53 8.77 -13.76
CA VAL A 558 -18.43 7.42 -13.18
C VAL A 558 -17.01 6.87 -13.13
N ALA A 559 -16.10 7.43 -13.91
CA ALA A 559 -14.67 7.10 -13.87
C ALA A 559 -13.85 8.24 -14.47
N ASP A 560 -12.65 8.43 -13.99
CA ASP A 560 -11.66 9.34 -14.56
C ASP A 560 -10.24 8.78 -14.47
N ASP A 561 -9.33 9.29 -15.27
CA ASP A 561 -7.95 8.82 -15.34
C ASP A 561 -6.99 9.92 -15.78
N TYR A 562 -5.82 9.97 -15.18
CA TYR A 562 -4.67 10.68 -15.72
C TYR A 562 -3.81 9.69 -16.50
N TYR A 563 -3.73 9.87 -17.82
CA TYR A 563 -3.01 8.97 -18.70
C TYR A 563 -1.54 8.81 -18.29
N TYR A 564 -1.14 7.59 -18.01
CA TYR A 564 0.23 7.22 -17.63
C TYR A 564 0.77 6.03 -18.44
N GLY A 565 0.29 5.85 -19.68
CA GLY A 565 0.81 4.84 -20.61
C GLY A 565 0.29 3.43 -20.40
N LYS A 566 -0.76 3.24 -19.61
CA LYS A 566 -1.40 1.94 -19.36
C LYS A 566 -2.80 1.89 -19.96
N THR A 567 -3.26 0.69 -20.31
CA THR A 567 -4.66 0.43 -20.64
C THR A 567 -5.53 0.76 -19.43
N TRP A 568 -6.50 1.66 -19.61
CA TRP A 568 -7.46 2.00 -18.57
C TRP A 568 -8.55 0.93 -18.49
N ARG A 569 -8.79 0.37 -17.34
CA ARG A 569 -9.76 -0.71 -17.12
C ARG A 569 -10.91 -0.20 -16.27
N VAL A 570 -12.11 -0.14 -16.86
CA VAL A 570 -13.33 0.36 -16.20
C VAL A 570 -14.35 -0.78 -16.12
N PRO A 571 -14.92 -1.08 -14.95
CA PRO A 571 -15.89 -2.16 -14.81
C PRO A 571 -17.11 -1.95 -15.71
N CYS A 572 -17.47 -2.93 -16.55
CA CYS A 572 -18.65 -2.87 -17.40
C CYS A 572 -19.94 -2.63 -16.62
N LYS A 573 -20.00 -3.06 -15.34
CA LYS A 573 -21.15 -2.81 -14.47
C LYS A 573 -21.48 -1.34 -14.25
N LEU A 574 -20.48 -0.43 -14.34
CA LEU A 574 -20.67 1.01 -14.20
C LEU A 574 -21.33 1.63 -15.43
N LEU A 575 -21.16 0.98 -16.59
CA LEU A 575 -21.52 1.49 -17.92
C LEU A 575 -22.79 0.82 -18.49
N TYR A 576 -23.04 -0.44 -18.09
CA TYR A 576 -24.11 -1.25 -18.67
C TYR A 576 -25.50 -0.65 -18.47
N GLY A 577 -26.27 -0.57 -19.57
CA GLY A 577 -27.64 -0.06 -19.57
C GLY A 577 -27.76 1.46 -19.50
N LYS A 578 -26.64 2.18 -19.60
CA LYS A 578 -26.57 3.64 -19.53
C LYS A 578 -26.11 4.24 -20.86
N GLU A 579 -26.40 5.51 -21.07
CA GLU A 579 -25.83 6.28 -22.15
C GLU A 579 -24.44 6.79 -21.74
N CYS A 580 -23.37 6.19 -22.32
CA CYS A 580 -22.01 6.43 -21.88
C CYS A 580 -21.19 7.20 -22.92
N TYR A 581 -20.50 8.23 -22.44
CA TYR A 581 -19.54 9.01 -23.22
C TYR A 581 -18.24 9.17 -22.47
N MET A 582 -17.13 9.05 -23.20
CA MET A 582 -15.79 9.38 -22.72
C MET A 582 -15.33 10.67 -23.40
N VAL A 583 -14.82 11.60 -22.59
CA VAL A 583 -14.13 12.80 -23.06
C VAL A 583 -12.67 12.73 -22.70
N ILE A 584 -11.79 13.05 -23.63
CA ILE A 584 -10.34 13.01 -23.49
C ILE A 584 -9.80 14.39 -23.82
N SER A 585 -9.01 14.97 -22.93
CA SER A 585 -8.27 16.19 -23.20
C SER A 585 -6.95 15.91 -23.93
N GLU A 586 -6.54 16.85 -24.79
CA GLU A 586 -5.30 16.77 -25.52
C GLU A 586 -4.09 16.71 -24.59
N MET A 587 -3.12 15.84 -24.92
CA MET A 587 -1.90 15.65 -24.14
C MET A 587 -1.14 16.95 -23.95
N LYS A 588 -0.77 17.24 -22.71
CA LYS A 588 0.21 18.24 -22.33
C LYS A 588 1.60 17.60 -22.27
N GLU A 589 2.64 18.34 -22.61
CA GLU A 589 4.00 17.77 -22.63
C GLU A 589 4.84 18.19 -21.42
N ASP A 590 4.40 19.15 -20.65
CA ASP A 590 5.14 19.72 -19.52
C ASP A 590 4.88 18.99 -18.20
N PHE A 591 5.09 17.67 -18.18
CA PHE A 591 5.04 16.85 -16.97
C PHE A 591 6.06 15.72 -17.03
N TYR A 592 6.40 15.15 -15.85
CA TYR A 592 7.28 13.99 -15.78
C TYR A 592 6.51 12.72 -16.18
N LYS A 593 7.07 11.96 -17.09
CA LYS A 593 6.47 10.72 -17.61
C LYS A 593 7.50 9.63 -17.82
N GLU A 594 7.08 8.39 -17.66
CA GLU A 594 7.91 7.19 -17.85
C GLU A 594 7.41 6.31 -19.01
N PHE A 595 6.56 6.84 -19.87
CA PHE A 595 5.98 6.15 -21.02
C PHE A 595 6.28 6.84 -22.35
#